data_1390c3674f3f88025de718c72b0a1f27
#
_entry.id   1390c3674f3f88025de718c72b0a1f27
#
_cell.length_a   1.000
_cell.length_b   1.000
_cell.length_c   1.000
_cell.angle_alpha   90.00
_cell.angle_beta   90.00
_cell.angle_gamma   90.00
#
_symmetry.space_group_name_H-M   'P 1'
#
loop_
_entity.id
_entity.type
_entity.pdbx_description
1 polymer ?
#
loop_
_entity_poly.entity_id
_entity_poly.type
_entity_poly.pdbx_seq_one_letter_code
_entity_poly.pdbx_strand_id
1 'polypeptide(L)'
;MADKAKWYVVHTYSGYENKVKVNLEKAIENRNLEEFVHDIQVPMEEVVEEKDGKQKITFKKIFPGYVMVKMLMTDESWYIVRNTRGVTGFVGPGSKPVALTEEEVRTMGIAEKNIASNYEIGENIQVTFGPLEGFVALIQEIHLEKHKVKALINMFGRETPVELEFNQIQKLD
;
A
#
# COMPACT_ATOMS: atom_id res chain seq x y z
N MET A 1 4.68 -27.58 4.31
CA MET A 1 4.23 -26.24 4.73
C MET A 1 4.08 -25.35 3.53
N ALA A 2 2.94 -24.71 3.39
CA ALA A 2 2.74 -23.76 2.33
C ALA A 2 3.59 -22.51 2.63
N ASP A 3 4.44 -22.12 1.70
CA ASP A 3 5.22 -20.92 1.84
C ASP A 3 4.28 -19.71 1.81
N LYS A 4 4.55 -18.74 2.67
CA LYS A 4 3.79 -17.50 2.69
C LYS A 4 4.37 -16.52 1.67
N ALA A 5 3.49 -15.78 1.00
CA ALA A 5 3.92 -14.72 0.13
C ALA A 5 4.64 -13.64 0.95
N LYS A 6 5.78 -13.19 0.44
CA LYS A 6 6.60 -12.16 1.09
C LYS A 6 6.83 -11.02 0.12
N TRP A 7 7.18 -9.88 0.64
CA TRP A 7 7.54 -8.72 -0.18
C TRP A 7 8.99 -8.79 -0.61
N TYR A 8 9.20 -8.56 -1.89
CA TYR A 8 10.53 -8.50 -2.52
C TYR A 8 10.70 -7.18 -3.24
N VAL A 9 11.93 -6.71 -3.29
CA VAL A 9 12.27 -5.48 -4.01
C VAL A 9 12.82 -5.84 -5.38
N VAL A 10 12.24 -5.22 -6.41
CA VAL A 10 12.67 -5.40 -7.79
C VAL A 10 13.26 -4.10 -8.29
N HIS A 11 14.46 -4.16 -8.85
CA HIS A 11 15.12 -3.00 -9.44
C HIS A 11 14.68 -2.83 -10.89
N THR A 12 14.33 -1.59 -11.25
CA THR A 12 13.89 -1.24 -12.60
C THR A 12 14.74 -0.09 -13.15
N TYR A 13 14.63 0.17 -14.45
CA TYR A 13 15.16 1.40 -14.99
C TYR A 13 14.40 2.60 -14.42
N SER A 14 15.10 3.70 -14.20
CA SER A 14 14.49 4.92 -13.66
C SER A 14 13.38 5.42 -14.60
N GLY A 15 12.21 5.69 -14.02
CA GLY A 15 11.04 6.13 -14.78
C GLY A 15 10.17 4.98 -15.33
N TYR A 16 10.61 3.73 -15.20
CA TYR A 16 9.89 2.56 -15.70
C TYR A 16 9.03 1.87 -14.65
N GLU A 17 8.98 2.36 -13.43
CA GLU A 17 8.31 1.70 -12.30
C GLU A 17 6.84 1.38 -12.60
N ASN A 18 6.08 2.34 -13.11
CA ASN A 18 4.68 2.13 -13.45
C ASN A 18 4.51 1.20 -14.65
N LYS A 19 5.40 1.28 -15.64
CA LYS A 19 5.39 0.37 -16.79
C LYS A 19 5.66 -1.05 -16.36
N VAL A 20 6.62 -1.25 -15.45
CA VAL A 20 6.94 -2.56 -14.90
C VAL A 20 5.74 -3.12 -14.16
N LYS A 21 5.07 -2.30 -13.34
CA LYS A 21 3.86 -2.72 -12.64
C LYS A 21 2.78 -3.21 -13.61
N VAL A 22 2.49 -2.45 -14.65
CA VAL A 22 1.49 -2.82 -15.66
C VAL A 22 1.91 -4.09 -16.41
N ASN A 23 3.17 -4.17 -16.81
CA ASN A 23 3.69 -5.33 -17.54
C ASN A 23 3.66 -6.59 -16.67
N LEU A 24 3.98 -6.47 -15.38
CA LEU A 24 3.88 -7.59 -14.43
C LEU A 24 2.44 -8.05 -14.24
N GLU A 25 1.52 -7.11 -14.07
CA GLU A 25 0.10 -7.43 -13.91
C GLU A 25 -0.42 -8.20 -15.13
N LYS A 26 -0.04 -7.76 -16.32
CA LYS A 26 -0.41 -8.45 -17.57
C LYS A 26 0.19 -9.83 -17.67
N ALA A 27 1.46 -9.98 -17.33
CA ALA A 27 2.16 -11.26 -17.38
C ALA A 27 1.54 -12.26 -16.40
N ILE A 28 1.18 -11.78 -15.20
CA ILE A 28 0.53 -12.60 -14.18
C ILE A 28 -0.84 -13.08 -14.66
N GLU A 29 -1.62 -12.18 -15.22
CA GLU A 29 -2.95 -12.50 -15.76
C GLU A 29 -2.85 -13.48 -16.92
N ASN A 30 -1.96 -13.24 -17.88
CA ASN A 30 -1.80 -14.07 -19.06
C ASN A 30 -1.32 -15.49 -18.75
N ARG A 31 -0.58 -15.67 -17.67
CA ARG A 31 -0.01 -16.95 -17.28
C ARG A 31 -0.68 -17.59 -16.07
N ASN A 32 -1.78 -16.99 -15.59
CA ASN A 32 -2.54 -17.48 -14.44
C ASN A 32 -1.68 -17.65 -13.19
N LEU A 33 -0.84 -16.64 -12.88
CA LEU A 33 0.07 -16.66 -11.75
C LEU A 33 -0.44 -15.86 -10.54
N GLU A 34 -1.73 -15.57 -10.49
CA GLU A 34 -2.34 -14.81 -9.40
C GLU A 34 -2.14 -15.48 -8.03
N GLU A 35 -2.02 -16.80 -8.02
CA GLU A 35 -1.76 -17.56 -6.80
C GLU A 35 -0.33 -17.33 -6.27
N PHE A 36 0.60 -17.00 -7.17
CA PHE A 36 2.01 -16.79 -6.81
C PHE A 36 2.37 -15.34 -6.60
N VAL A 37 1.77 -14.43 -7.37
CA VAL A 37 2.03 -12.98 -7.23
C VAL A 37 0.76 -12.30 -6.78
N HIS A 38 0.75 -11.81 -5.55
CA HIS A 38 -0.44 -11.30 -4.89
C HIS A 38 -0.61 -9.79 -5.02
N ASP A 39 0.47 -9.03 -5.03
CA ASP A 39 0.40 -7.58 -5.08
C ASP A 39 1.67 -6.98 -5.66
N ILE A 40 1.54 -5.82 -6.28
CA ILE A 40 2.65 -5.08 -6.86
C ILE A 40 2.43 -3.61 -6.50
N GLN A 41 3.42 -2.99 -5.86
CA GLN A 41 3.31 -1.60 -5.45
C GLN A 41 4.56 -0.80 -5.82
N VAL A 42 4.34 0.44 -6.25
CA VAL A 42 5.40 1.44 -6.41
C VAL A 42 5.35 2.31 -5.17
N PRO A 43 6.37 2.28 -4.30
CA PRO A 43 6.35 3.07 -3.07
C PRO A 43 6.30 4.56 -3.38
N MET A 44 5.30 5.24 -2.84
CA MET A 44 5.11 6.67 -3.02
C MET A 44 4.85 7.35 -1.68
N GLU A 45 5.37 8.55 -1.55
CA GLU A 45 5.15 9.40 -0.39
C GLU A 45 4.23 10.55 -0.77
N GLU A 46 3.27 10.82 0.10
CA GLU A 46 2.39 11.96 -0.06
C GLU A 46 3.13 13.22 0.42
N VAL A 47 3.31 14.17 -0.49
CA VAL A 47 4.00 15.42 -0.19
C VAL A 47 3.02 16.57 -0.37
N VAL A 48 2.89 17.39 0.68
CA VAL A 48 2.07 18.59 0.62
C VAL A 48 2.95 19.73 0.15
N GLU A 49 2.67 20.24 -1.04
CA GLU A 49 3.37 21.41 -1.59
C GLU A 49 2.46 22.63 -1.50
N GLU A 50 3.01 23.73 -0.98
CA GLU A 50 2.32 25.01 -0.94
C GLU A 50 2.73 25.81 -2.18
N LYS A 51 1.75 26.05 -3.07
CA LYS A 51 1.96 26.82 -4.29
C LYS A 51 0.84 27.84 -4.48
N ASP A 52 1.21 29.10 -4.59
CA ASP A 52 0.28 30.23 -4.78
C ASP A 52 -0.79 30.32 -3.69
N GLY A 53 -0.41 30.04 -2.44
CA GLY A 53 -1.32 30.09 -1.29
C GLY A 53 -2.31 28.92 -1.22
N LYS A 54 -2.16 27.93 -2.09
CA LYS A 54 -2.99 26.72 -2.09
C LYS A 54 -2.12 25.51 -1.77
N GLN A 55 -2.64 24.65 -0.90
CA GLN A 55 -1.99 23.38 -0.60
C GLN A 55 -2.32 22.39 -1.70
N LYS A 56 -1.30 21.85 -2.34
CA LYS A 56 -1.44 20.82 -3.36
C LYS A 56 -0.80 19.54 -2.87
N ILE A 57 -1.55 18.46 -2.87
CA ILE A 57 -1.05 17.14 -2.51
C ILE A 57 -0.47 16.49 -3.75
N THR A 58 0.82 16.16 -3.71
CA THR A 58 1.49 15.43 -4.78
C THR A 58 2.09 14.15 -4.24
N PHE A 59 2.22 13.14 -5.10
CA PHE A 59 2.85 11.88 -4.74
C PHE A 59 4.24 11.83 -5.36
N LYS A 60 5.25 11.62 -4.52
CA LYS A 60 6.64 11.45 -4.97
C LYS A 60 7.08 10.02 -4.71
N LYS A 61 7.87 9.47 -5.62
CA LYS A 61 8.43 8.14 -5.45
C LYS A 61 9.47 8.18 -4.32
N ILE A 62 9.29 7.32 -3.32
CA ILE A 62 10.23 7.20 -2.20
C ILE A 62 11.52 6.55 -2.66
N PHE A 63 11.40 5.52 -3.49
CA PHE A 63 12.54 4.77 -4.01
C PHE A 63 12.46 4.71 -5.54
N PRO A 64 12.98 5.73 -6.26
CA PRO A 64 13.00 5.71 -7.74
C PRO A 64 13.79 4.51 -8.25
N GLY A 65 13.24 3.81 -9.24
CA GLY A 65 13.87 2.62 -9.80
C GLY A 65 13.61 1.32 -9.05
N TYR A 66 12.66 1.32 -8.11
CA TYR A 66 12.30 0.13 -7.33
C TYR A 66 10.80 -0.11 -7.34
N VAL A 67 10.42 -1.39 -7.41
CA VAL A 67 9.04 -1.84 -7.34
C VAL A 67 8.96 -2.94 -6.28
N MET A 68 7.93 -2.90 -5.45
CA MET A 68 7.71 -3.90 -4.42
C MET A 68 6.71 -4.94 -4.91
N VAL A 69 7.06 -6.21 -4.81
CA VAL A 69 6.22 -7.32 -5.27
C VAL A 69 5.98 -8.29 -4.11
N LYS A 70 4.72 -8.53 -3.81
CA LYS A 70 4.34 -9.55 -2.83
C LYS A 70 4.06 -10.85 -3.56
N MET A 71 4.92 -11.83 -3.37
CA MET A 71 4.87 -13.06 -4.15
C MET A 71 5.39 -14.26 -3.38
N LEU A 72 4.96 -15.44 -3.84
CA LEU A 72 5.59 -16.70 -3.47
C LEU A 72 6.78 -16.90 -4.40
N MET A 73 7.97 -17.06 -3.83
CA MET A 73 9.19 -17.21 -4.63
C MET A 73 9.32 -18.67 -5.12
N THR A 74 9.09 -18.84 -6.41
CA THR A 74 9.30 -20.10 -7.12
C THR A 74 10.18 -19.82 -8.33
N ASP A 75 10.73 -20.87 -8.94
CA ASP A 75 11.53 -20.70 -10.16
C ASP A 75 10.72 -20.02 -11.27
N GLU A 76 9.46 -20.38 -11.40
CA GLU A 76 8.58 -19.83 -12.42
C GLU A 76 8.24 -18.35 -12.14
N SER A 77 7.84 -18.02 -10.94
CA SER A 77 7.50 -16.64 -10.57
C SER A 77 8.73 -15.73 -10.64
N TRP A 78 9.87 -16.22 -10.17
CA TRP A 78 11.15 -15.52 -10.27
C TRP A 78 11.52 -15.20 -11.73
N TYR A 79 11.42 -16.22 -12.60
CA TYR A 79 11.73 -16.09 -14.01
C TYR A 79 10.87 -15.04 -14.69
N ILE A 80 9.57 -15.07 -14.44
CA ILE A 80 8.62 -14.14 -15.07
C ILE A 80 8.85 -12.71 -14.62
N VAL A 81 9.03 -12.49 -13.32
CA VAL A 81 9.29 -11.15 -12.79
C VAL A 81 10.61 -10.61 -13.34
N ARG A 82 11.66 -11.42 -13.31
CA ARG A 82 12.98 -11.00 -13.79
C ARG A 82 13.01 -10.68 -15.28
N ASN A 83 12.23 -11.40 -16.07
CA ASN A 83 12.19 -11.20 -17.52
C ASN A 83 11.14 -10.17 -17.97
N THR A 84 10.46 -9.53 -17.05
CA THR A 84 9.52 -8.46 -17.39
C THR A 84 10.29 -7.26 -17.91
N ARG A 85 9.80 -6.67 -18.99
CA ARG A 85 10.45 -5.52 -19.63
C ARG A 85 10.53 -4.34 -18.66
N GLY A 86 11.73 -3.80 -18.50
CA GLY A 86 12.02 -2.70 -17.57
C GLY A 86 12.62 -3.15 -16.24
N VAL A 87 12.55 -4.44 -15.94
CA VAL A 87 13.17 -5.02 -14.74
C VAL A 87 14.64 -5.31 -14.99
N THR A 88 15.51 -4.83 -14.11
CA THR A 88 16.95 -5.14 -14.17
C THR A 88 17.31 -6.36 -13.31
N GLY A 89 16.52 -6.64 -12.29
CA GLY A 89 16.72 -7.81 -11.43
C GLY A 89 16.12 -7.59 -10.04
N PHE A 90 16.23 -8.63 -9.21
CA PHE A 90 15.85 -8.55 -7.81
C PHE A 90 16.98 -7.91 -6.99
N VAL A 91 16.60 -7.20 -5.94
CA VAL A 91 17.55 -6.65 -4.98
C VAL A 91 17.93 -7.75 -3.98
N GLY A 92 19.22 -7.95 -3.82
CA GLY A 92 19.75 -8.93 -2.88
C GLY A 92 21.20 -9.32 -3.23
N PRO A 93 21.93 -9.93 -2.31
CA PRO A 93 23.31 -10.35 -2.56
C PRO A 93 23.38 -11.43 -3.64
N GLY A 94 24.26 -11.24 -4.62
CA GLY A 94 24.44 -12.20 -5.71
C GLY A 94 23.22 -12.35 -6.62
N SER A 95 22.39 -11.31 -6.73
CA SER A 95 21.15 -11.32 -7.51
C SER A 95 20.10 -12.31 -7.00
N LYS A 96 20.26 -12.82 -5.79
CA LYS A 96 19.26 -13.66 -5.15
C LYS A 96 18.22 -12.78 -4.45
N PRO A 97 16.94 -13.02 -4.68
CA PRO A 97 15.92 -12.21 -4.02
C PRO A 97 15.91 -12.46 -2.51
N VAL A 98 15.90 -11.37 -1.75
CA VAL A 98 15.80 -11.42 -0.29
C VAL A 98 14.46 -10.80 0.13
N ALA A 99 13.68 -11.56 0.89
CA ALA A 99 12.40 -11.11 1.37
C ALA A 99 12.57 -9.97 2.39
N LEU A 100 11.68 -8.96 2.30
CA LEU A 100 11.64 -7.89 3.27
C LEU A 100 11.03 -8.40 4.59
N THR A 101 11.54 -7.88 5.70
CA THR A 101 10.91 -8.11 7.00
C THR A 101 9.65 -7.27 7.13
N GLU A 102 8.78 -7.61 8.08
CA GLU A 102 7.58 -6.83 8.34
C GLU A 102 7.91 -5.38 8.72
N GLU A 103 8.98 -5.18 9.47
CA GLU A 103 9.46 -3.86 9.85
C GLU A 103 9.92 -3.06 8.63
N GLU A 104 10.68 -3.67 7.73
CA GLU A 104 11.13 -3.03 6.50
C GLU A 104 9.93 -2.64 5.62
N VAL A 105 8.92 -3.49 5.53
CA VAL A 105 7.69 -3.22 4.78
C VAL A 105 6.99 -1.97 5.32
N ARG A 106 6.89 -1.85 6.64
CA ARG A 106 6.30 -0.67 7.28
C ARG A 106 7.12 0.59 7.02
N THR A 107 8.42 0.48 7.14
CA THR A 107 9.34 1.61 6.93
C THR A 107 9.28 2.13 5.49
N MET A 108 9.08 1.24 4.54
CA MET A 108 8.99 1.60 3.13
C MET A 108 7.64 2.19 2.73
N GLY A 109 6.71 2.30 3.66
CA GLY A 109 5.40 2.89 3.39
C GLY A 109 4.53 2.08 2.45
N ILE A 110 4.77 0.77 2.38
CA ILE A 110 3.93 -0.12 1.57
C ILE A 110 2.56 -0.19 2.22
N ALA A 111 1.54 0.26 1.48
CA ALA A 111 0.17 0.20 1.96
C ALA A 111 -0.28 -1.26 1.96
N GLU A 112 -0.28 -1.88 3.12
CA GLU A 112 -0.82 -3.23 3.24
C GLU A 112 -2.32 -3.16 3.06
N LYS A 113 -2.84 -3.98 2.18
CA LYS A 113 -4.30 -4.14 2.03
C LYS A 113 -4.95 -4.59 3.34
N ASN A 114 -4.14 -5.08 4.27
CA ASN A 114 -4.59 -5.58 5.56
C ASN A 114 -4.91 -4.49 6.59
N ILE A 115 -4.49 -3.25 6.38
CA ILE A 115 -4.84 -2.16 7.31
C ILE A 115 -6.36 -1.99 7.35
N ALA A 116 -6.99 -2.12 6.20
CA ALA A 116 -8.43 -2.01 6.08
C ALA A 116 -9.18 -3.21 6.64
N SER A 117 -8.57 -4.38 6.70
CA SER A 117 -9.21 -5.57 7.26
C SER A 117 -9.25 -5.58 8.79
N ASN A 118 -8.52 -4.66 9.42
CA ASN A 118 -8.51 -4.53 10.86
C ASN A 118 -9.69 -3.71 11.40
N TYR A 119 -10.43 -3.01 10.52
CA TYR A 119 -11.58 -2.22 10.90
C TYR A 119 -12.87 -2.88 10.42
N GLU A 120 -13.89 -2.85 11.25
CA GLU A 120 -15.19 -3.40 10.94
C GLU A 120 -16.29 -2.32 11.04
N ILE A 121 -17.33 -2.48 10.26
CA ILE A 121 -18.50 -1.60 10.34
C ILE A 121 -19.13 -1.77 11.72
N GLY A 122 -19.42 -0.66 12.38
CA GLY A 122 -19.94 -0.66 13.74
C GLY A 122 -18.90 -0.59 14.84
N GLU A 123 -17.61 -0.54 14.45
CA GLU A 123 -16.51 -0.43 15.39
C GLU A 123 -16.29 1.04 15.79
N ASN A 124 -15.97 1.26 17.08
CA ASN A 124 -15.60 2.58 17.57
C ASN A 124 -14.10 2.81 17.34
N ILE A 125 -13.78 3.97 16.81
CA ILE A 125 -12.41 4.40 16.56
C ILE A 125 -12.20 5.79 17.14
N GLN A 126 -10.92 6.13 17.34
CA GLN A 126 -10.55 7.47 17.79
C GLN A 126 -9.77 8.17 16.68
N VAL A 127 -10.11 9.44 16.46
CA VAL A 127 -9.37 10.26 15.48
C VAL A 127 -8.07 10.73 16.13
N THR A 128 -6.95 10.46 15.47
CA THR A 128 -5.61 10.75 16.00
C THR A 128 -4.93 11.93 15.34
N PHE A 129 -5.47 12.40 14.23
CA PHE A 129 -4.87 13.50 13.47
C PHE A 129 -5.92 14.34 12.77
N GLY A 130 -5.68 15.64 12.68
CA GLY A 130 -6.53 16.58 11.97
C GLY A 130 -7.44 17.39 12.89
N PRO A 131 -8.40 18.15 12.31
CA PRO A 131 -9.28 19.01 13.09
C PRO A 131 -10.18 18.28 14.10
N LEU A 132 -10.38 16.98 13.88
CA LEU A 132 -11.25 16.14 14.71
C LEU A 132 -10.46 15.26 15.68
N GLU A 133 -9.19 15.53 15.87
CA GLU A 133 -8.33 14.77 16.78
C GLU A 133 -8.95 14.68 18.18
N GLY A 134 -8.97 13.46 18.73
CA GLY A 134 -9.52 13.19 20.04
C GLY A 134 -10.99 12.80 20.07
N PHE A 135 -11.72 12.97 18.97
CA PHE A 135 -13.10 12.53 18.87
C PHE A 135 -13.20 11.02 18.64
N VAL A 136 -14.26 10.43 19.19
CA VAL A 136 -14.60 9.03 18.96
C VAL A 136 -15.61 8.96 17.83
N ALA A 137 -15.40 8.07 16.88
CA ALA A 137 -16.27 7.88 15.73
C ALA A 137 -16.72 6.43 15.62
N LEU A 138 -17.91 6.24 15.05
CA LEU A 138 -18.46 4.91 14.75
C LEU A 138 -18.37 4.68 13.25
N ILE A 139 -17.68 3.61 12.85
CA ILE A 139 -17.51 3.28 11.42
C ILE A 139 -18.84 2.86 10.81
N GLN A 140 -19.26 3.54 9.75
CA GLN A 140 -20.46 3.19 8.99
C GLN A 140 -20.16 2.51 7.68
N GLU A 141 -19.13 2.97 6.99
CA GLU A 141 -18.71 2.43 5.70
C GLU A 141 -17.19 2.40 5.64
N ILE A 142 -16.67 1.41 4.93
CA ILE A 142 -15.23 1.28 4.70
C ILE A 142 -15.01 1.29 3.18
N HIS A 143 -14.22 2.27 2.71
CA HIS A 143 -13.85 2.41 1.31
C HIS A 143 -12.38 1.99 1.12
N LEU A 144 -12.16 0.74 0.84
CA LEU A 144 -10.81 0.17 0.71
C LEU A 144 -10.03 0.80 -0.44
N GLU A 145 -10.70 1.08 -1.54
CA GLU A 145 -10.05 1.65 -2.72
C GLU A 145 -9.53 3.07 -2.50
N LYS A 146 -10.19 3.82 -1.64
CA LYS A 146 -9.83 5.21 -1.34
C LYS A 146 -9.02 5.35 -0.07
N HIS A 147 -8.78 4.25 0.66
CA HIS A 147 -8.12 4.25 1.97
C HIS A 147 -8.83 5.16 2.98
N LYS A 148 -10.15 5.19 2.93
CA LYS A 148 -10.97 6.04 3.77
C LYS A 148 -12.09 5.25 4.41
N VAL A 149 -12.57 5.77 5.55
CA VAL A 149 -13.76 5.26 6.22
C VAL A 149 -14.75 6.40 6.37
N LYS A 150 -16.02 6.05 6.29
CA LYS A 150 -17.09 6.98 6.62
C LYS A 150 -17.56 6.63 8.03
N ALA A 151 -17.48 7.57 8.93
CA ALA A 151 -17.79 7.36 10.33
C ALA A 151 -18.72 8.46 10.86
N LEU A 152 -19.48 8.14 11.91
CA LEU A 152 -20.31 9.12 12.60
C LEU A 152 -19.58 9.63 13.84
N ILE A 153 -19.44 10.92 13.92
CA ILE A 153 -18.91 11.61 15.11
C ILE A 153 -20.05 12.31 15.83
N ASN A 154 -20.10 12.14 17.13
CA ASN A 154 -21.06 12.87 17.96
C ASN A 154 -20.48 14.24 18.32
N MET A 155 -20.95 15.27 17.62
CA MET A 155 -20.55 16.65 17.85
C MET A 155 -21.75 17.44 18.37
N PHE A 156 -21.59 18.04 19.54
CA PHE A 156 -22.65 18.88 20.15
C PHE A 156 -24.01 18.18 20.27
N GLY A 157 -24.00 16.88 20.59
CA GLY A 157 -25.22 16.10 20.69
C GLY A 157 -25.84 15.67 19.38
N ARG A 158 -25.16 15.89 18.27
CA ARG A 158 -25.60 15.48 16.93
C ARG A 158 -24.61 14.53 16.29
N GLU A 159 -25.12 13.51 15.67
CA GLU A 159 -24.30 12.58 14.89
C GLU A 159 -24.04 13.19 13.51
N THR A 160 -22.76 13.41 13.19
CA THR A 160 -22.35 13.99 11.93
C THR A 160 -21.51 13.00 11.16
N PRO A 161 -21.88 12.65 9.92
CA PRO A 161 -21.05 11.77 9.11
C PRO A 161 -19.80 12.51 8.63
N VAL A 162 -18.64 11.88 8.82
CA VAL A 162 -17.36 12.42 8.37
C VAL A 162 -16.58 11.36 7.63
N GLU A 163 -15.75 11.78 6.70
CA GLU A 163 -14.87 10.90 5.96
C GLU A 163 -13.46 11.04 6.53
N LEU A 164 -12.88 9.93 6.94
CA LEU A 164 -11.55 9.89 7.59
C LEU A 164 -10.64 8.93 6.84
N GLU A 165 -9.36 9.29 6.76
CA GLU A 165 -8.35 8.41 6.19
C GLU A 165 -7.88 7.40 7.24
N PHE A 166 -7.43 6.22 6.80
CA PHE A 166 -6.97 5.18 7.72
C PHE A 166 -5.81 5.64 8.61
N ASN A 167 -4.97 6.55 8.11
CA ASN A 167 -3.85 7.09 8.89
C ASN A 167 -4.26 8.13 9.93
N GLN A 168 -5.53 8.56 9.92
CA GLN A 168 -6.06 9.54 10.86
C GLN A 168 -6.81 8.92 12.02
N ILE A 169 -6.95 7.60 12.03
CA ILE A 169 -7.74 6.88 13.02
C ILE A 169 -6.96 5.75 13.66
N GLN A 170 -7.37 5.37 14.86
CA GLN A 170 -6.84 4.19 15.55
C GLN A 170 -7.98 3.47 16.26
N LYS A 171 -7.79 2.18 16.51
CA LYS A 171 -8.76 1.40 17.26
C LYS A 171 -8.81 1.86 18.71
N LEU A 172 -10.00 1.87 19.27
CA LEU A 172 -10.18 2.05 20.70
C LEU A 172 -10.04 0.70 21.39
N ASP A 173 -9.19 0.66 22.41
CA ASP A 173 -9.07 -0.52 23.26
C ASP A 173 -10.20 -0.59 24.29
#